data_b8b0af8678db6cb61e717195f6feb51d
#
_entry.id   b8b0af8678db6cb61e717195f6feb51d
#
_cell.length_a   1.000
_cell.length_b   1.000
_cell.length_c   1.000
_cell.angle_alpha   90.00
_cell.angle_beta   90.00
_cell.angle_gamma   90.00
#
_symmetry.space_group_name_H-M   'P 1'
#
loop_
_entity.id
_entity.type
_entity.pdbx_description
1 polymer ?
#
loop_
_entity_poly.entity_id
_entity_poly.type
_entity_poly.pdbx_seq_one_letter_code
_entity_poly.pdbx_strand_id
1 'polypeptide(L)'
;MTEDSYRHKGLRKKLVELLRDKGIADEKVLSAINRVPRHLFMDSSFIKFSYADQAFPIGAGQTISQPYTVAFQTELLQVKPMEKVLEIGTGSGYQTAILLELGARVFTIERIKELHLKSQALLTNLGYKARFFYGDGYEGISSY
;
A
#
# COMPACT_ATOMS: atom_id res chain seq x y z
N MET A 1 -1.39 5.04 -19.85
CA MET A 1 -2.07 4.79 -18.57
C MET A 1 -2.27 3.29 -18.40
N THR A 2 -1.89 2.76 -17.27
CA THR A 2 -1.99 1.31 -17.00
C THR A 2 -3.34 1.04 -16.38
N GLU A 3 -4.19 0.30 -17.08
CA GLU A 3 -5.51 -0.07 -16.57
C GLU A 3 -5.43 -1.30 -15.66
N ASP A 4 -6.41 -1.45 -14.79
CA ASP A 4 -6.57 -2.68 -14.00
C ASP A 4 -7.30 -3.74 -14.83
N SER A 5 -6.56 -4.36 -15.75
CA SER A 5 -7.07 -5.33 -16.70
C SER A 5 -7.51 -6.64 -16.05
N TYR A 6 -8.25 -7.47 -16.79
CA TYR A 6 -8.61 -8.82 -16.36
C TYR A 6 -7.39 -9.66 -16.03
N ARG A 7 -6.29 -9.48 -16.77
CA ARG A 7 -5.02 -10.17 -16.48
C ARG A 7 -4.48 -9.79 -15.12
N HIS A 8 -4.45 -8.48 -14.81
CA HIS A 8 -3.99 -7.99 -13.51
C HIS A 8 -4.86 -8.51 -12.37
N LYS A 9 -6.17 -8.50 -12.56
CA LYS A 9 -7.13 -9.03 -11.56
C LYS A 9 -6.91 -10.52 -11.31
N GLY A 10 -6.65 -11.28 -12.36
CA GLY A 10 -6.36 -12.72 -12.24
C GLY A 10 -5.05 -12.99 -11.50
N LEU A 11 -3.99 -12.24 -11.79
CA LEU A 11 -2.70 -12.35 -11.10
C LEU A 11 -2.85 -11.97 -9.62
N ARG A 12 -3.62 -10.94 -9.34
CA ARG A 12 -3.88 -10.47 -7.97
C ARG A 12 -4.64 -11.52 -7.17
N LYS A 13 -5.62 -12.17 -7.78
CA LYS A 13 -6.36 -13.27 -7.16
C LYS A 13 -5.42 -14.42 -6.79
N LYS A 14 -4.49 -14.77 -7.68
CA LYS A 14 -3.48 -15.81 -7.40
C LYS A 14 -2.57 -15.39 -6.26
N LEU A 15 -2.17 -14.13 -6.20
CA LEU A 15 -1.38 -13.61 -5.07
C LEU A 15 -2.14 -13.78 -3.75
N VAL A 16 -3.42 -13.44 -3.71
CA VAL A 16 -4.26 -13.59 -2.52
C VAL A 16 -4.28 -15.06 -2.06
N GLU A 17 -4.44 -16.02 -2.98
CA GLU A 17 -4.40 -17.44 -2.64
C GLU A 17 -3.03 -17.86 -2.10
N LEU A 18 -1.94 -17.34 -2.69
CA LEU A 18 -0.59 -17.59 -2.17
C LEU A 18 -0.42 -17.07 -0.75
N LEU A 19 -0.92 -15.87 -0.45
CA LEU A 19 -0.84 -15.28 0.88
C LEU A 19 -1.66 -16.09 1.89
N ARG A 20 -2.82 -16.58 1.48
CA ARG A 20 -3.65 -17.48 2.29
C ARG A 20 -2.87 -18.76 2.63
N ASP A 21 -2.23 -19.36 1.64
CA ASP A 21 -1.41 -20.57 1.82
C ASP A 21 -0.21 -20.33 2.74
N LYS A 22 0.30 -19.10 2.76
CA LYS A 22 1.39 -18.68 3.67
C LYS A 22 0.91 -18.37 5.09
N GLY A 23 -0.39 -18.47 5.36
CA GLY A 23 -0.93 -18.32 6.72
C GLY A 23 -1.66 -17.03 7.01
N ILE A 24 -1.85 -16.15 6.03
CA ILE A 24 -2.70 -14.97 6.23
C ILE A 24 -4.16 -15.42 6.30
N ALA A 25 -4.78 -15.24 7.47
CA ALA A 25 -6.12 -15.73 7.77
C ALA A 25 -7.19 -14.65 7.78
N ASP A 26 -6.82 -13.38 7.94
CA ASP A 26 -7.77 -12.27 8.00
C ASP A 26 -8.35 -11.99 6.61
N GLU A 27 -9.60 -12.39 6.40
CA GLU A 27 -10.29 -12.22 5.11
C GLU A 27 -10.45 -10.74 4.71
N LYS A 28 -10.53 -9.83 5.68
CA LYS A 28 -10.61 -8.39 5.39
C LYS A 28 -9.29 -7.89 4.78
N VAL A 29 -8.17 -8.35 5.30
CA VAL A 29 -6.83 -8.03 4.76
C VAL A 29 -6.68 -8.60 3.36
N LEU A 30 -7.00 -9.88 3.17
CA LEU A 30 -6.93 -10.54 1.87
C LEU A 30 -7.84 -9.84 0.84
N SER A 31 -9.04 -9.45 1.25
CA SER A 31 -9.97 -8.71 0.40
C SER A 31 -9.42 -7.33 0.00
N ALA A 32 -8.80 -6.62 0.95
CA ALA A 32 -8.16 -5.34 0.66
C ALA A 32 -7.04 -5.50 -0.38
N ILE A 33 -6.19 -6.50 -0.23
CA ILE A 33 -5.13 -6.79 -1.19
C ILE A 33 -5.71 -7.12 -2.57
N ASN A 34 -6.83 -7.83 -2.61
CA ASN A 34 -7.50 -8.16 -3.87
C ASN A 34 -8.09 -6.93 -4.58
N ARG A 35 -8.41 -5.87 -3.84
CA ARG A 35 -8.98 -4.64 -4.41
C ARG A 35 -7.95 -3.63 -4.87
N VAL A 36 -6.78 -3.57 -4.25
CA VAL A 36 -5.77 -2.56 -4.57
C VAL A 36 -4.95 -2.99 -5.79
N PRO A 37 -4.93 -2.19 -6.86
CA PRO A 37 -4.18 -2.52 -8.08
C PRO A 37 -2.69 -2.25 -7.88
N ARG A 38 -1.98 -3.18 -7.26
CA ARG A 38 -0.57 -3.05 -6.90
C ARG A 38 0.32 -2.61 -8.06
N HIS A 39 0.03 -3.05 -9.27
CA HIS A 39 0.84 -2.70 -10.46
C HIS A 39 0.87 -1.18 -10.71
N LEU A 40 -0.13 -0.43 -10.27
CA LEU A 40 -0.16 1.03 -10.42
C LEU A 40 0.79 1.74 -9.44
N PHE A 41 1.25 1.02 -8.41
CA PHE A 41 2.20 1.53 -7.40
C PHE A 41 3.65 1.16 -7.72
N MET A 42 3.87 0.47 -8.84
CA MET A 42 5.17 -0.04 -9.23
C MET A 42 5.91 0.92 -10.14
N ASP A 43 7.25 0.88 -10.07
CA ASP A 43 8.09 1.46 -11.12
C ASP A 43 7.84 0.73 -12.43
N SER A 44 7.85 1.47 -13.56
CA SER A 44 7.56 0.93 -14.89
C SER A 44 8.42 -0.28 -15.26
N SER A 45 9.66 -0.32 -14.78
CA SER A 45 10.60 -1.42 -15.03
C SER A 45 10.16 -2.76 -14.42
N PHE A 46 9.29 -2.73 -13.42
CA PHE A 46 8.92 -3.92 -12.64
C PHE A 46 7.43 -4.28 -12.71
N ILE A 47 6.63 -3.57 -13.51
CA ILE A 47 5.17 -3.77 -13.58
C ILE A 47 4.80 -5.23 -13.86
N LYS A 48 5.53 -5.90 -14.73
CA LYS A 48 5.26 -7.31 -15.06
C LYS A 48 5.44 -8.28 -13.90
N PHE A 49 6.15 -7.86 -12.83
CA PHE A 49 6.37 -8.65 -11.62
C PHE A 49 5.52 -8.19 -10.44
N SER A 50 4.55 -7.30 -10.67
CA SER A 50 3.79 -6.61 -9.61
C SER A 50 3.13 -7.54 -8.62
N TYR A 51 2.70 -8.71 -9.08
CA TYR A 51 1.96 -9.67 -8.26
C TYR A 51 2.81 -10.85 -7.81
N ALA A 52 4.13 -10.78 -8.02
CA ALA A 52 5.07 -11.66 -7.34
C ALA A 52 5.21 -11.24 -5.88
N ASP A 53 5.34 -12.22 -4.99
CA ASP A 53 5.49 -11.95 -3.55
C ASP A 53 6.92 -11.56 -3.22
N GLN A 54 7.33 -10.37 -3.68
CA GLN A 54 8.67 -9.82 -3.55
C GLN A 54 8.60 -8.30 -3.36
N ALA A 55 9.66 -7.73 -2.78
CA ALA A 55 9.89 -6.28 -2.74
C ALA A 55 10.57 -5.83 -4.04
N PHE A 56 10.30 -4.60 -4.45
CA PHE A 56 10.90 -4.01 -5.66
C PHE A 56 11.31 -2.55 -5.42
N PRO A 57 12.36 -2.07 -6.11
CA PRO A 57 12.74 -0.65 -6.02
C PRO A 57 11.64 0.28 -6.54
N ILE A 58 11.50 1.44 -5.88
CA ILE A 58 10.57 2.50 -6.31
C ILE A 58 11.28 3.83 -6.56
N GLY A 59 12.61 3.84 -6.56
CA GLY A 59 13.42 5.05 -6.64
C GLY A 59 13.79 5.59 -5.26
N ALA A 60 14.67 6.59 -5.24
CA ALA A 60 15.13 7.26 -4.02
C ALA A 60 15.72 6.29 -2.97
N GLY A 61 16.26 5.15 -3.41
CA GLY A 61 16.81 4.12 -2.51
C GLY A 61 15.76 3.38 -1.68
N GLN A 62 14.50 3.49 -2.03
CA GLN A 62 13.38 2.88 -1.30
C GLN A 62 12.74 1.74 -2.10
N THR A 63 11.91 0.95 -1.43
CA THR A 63 11.22 -0.19 -2.03
C THR A 63 9.73 -0.17 -1.73
N ILE A 64 8.94 -0.77 -2.63
CA ILE A 64 7.59 -1.24 -2.28
C ILE A 64 7.76 -2.57 -1.57
N SER A 65 7.16 -2.69 -0.39
CA SER A 65 7.32 -3.88 0.45
C SER A 65 6.70 -5.11 -0.20
N GLN A 66 7.27 -6.28 0.12
CA GLN A 66 6.74 -7.57 -0.29
C GLN A 66 5.28 -7.71 0.14
N PRO A 67 4.40 -8.23 -0.72
CA PRO A 67 2.98 -8.41 -0.37
C PRO A 67 2.74 -9.17 0.93
N TYR A 68 3.47 -10.26 1.17
CA TYR A 68 3.35 -11.00 2.42
C TYR A 68 3.65 -10.13 3.64
N THR A 69 4.70 -9.30 3.57
CA THR A 69 5.06 -8.40 4.66
C THR A 69 3.94 -7.41 4.96
N VAL A 70 3.37 -6.81 3.92
CA VAL A 70 2.23 -5.89 4.05
C VAL A 70 1.04 -6.61 4.69
N ALA A 71 0.68 -7.77 4.18
CA ALA A 71 -0.44 -8.56 4.69
C ALA A 71 -0.25 -8.96 6.15
N PHE A 72 0.94 -9.46 6.49
CA PHE A 72 1.27 -9.91 7.85
C PHE A 72 1.20 -8.75 8.86
N GLN A 73 1.84 -7.63 8.55
CA GLN A 73 1.83 -6.46 9.42
C GLN A 73 0.43 -5.88 9.57
N THR A 74 -0.33 -5.83 8.50
CA THR A 74 -1.71 -5.32 8.51
C THR A 74 -2.62 -6.23 9.34
N GLU A 75 -2.47 -7.54 9.22
CA GLU A 75 -3.21 -8.52 10.02
C GLU A 75 -2.93 -8.33 11.52
N LEU A 76 -1.65 -8.11 11.89
CA LEU A 76 -1.25 -7.88 13.27
C LEU A 76 -1.87 -6.60 13.86
N LEU A 77 -2.06 -5.57 13.05
CA LEU A 77 -2.64 -4.31 13.50
C LEU A 77 -4.10 -4.43 13.90
N GLN A 78 -4.83 -5.39 13.36
CA GLN A 78 -6.27 -5.57 13.62
C GLN A 78 -7.05 -4.27 13.46
N VAL A 79 -6.83 -3.57 12.36
CA VAL A 79 -7.44 -2.27 12.09
C VAL A 79 -8.95 -2.38 11.97
N LYS A 80 -9.65 -1.51 12.70
CA LYS A 80 -11.11 -1.40 12.65
C LYS A 80 -11.52 -0.21 11.78
N PRO A 81 -12.71 -0.27 11.14
CA PRO A 81 -13.22 0.87 10.38
C PRO A 81 -13.24 2.14 11.22
N MET A 82 -12.87 3.26 10.61
CA MET A 82 -12.81 4.60 11.22
C MET A 82 -11.69 4.80 12.24
N GLU A 83 -10.90 3.79 12.53
CA GLU A 83 -9.75 3.90 13.42
C GLU A 83 -8.67 4.79 12.80
N LYS A 84 -8.07 5.66 13.60
CA LYS A 84 -6.95 6.50 13.16
C LYS A 84 -5.67 5.70 13.13
N VAL A 85 -4.98 5.73 12.00
CA VAL A 85 -3.69 5.06 11.82
C VAL A 85 -2.67 6.07 11.36
N LEU A 86 -1.53 6.14 12.07
CA LEU A 86 -0.37 6.90 11.64
C LEU A 86 0.59 5.97 10.91
N GLU A 87 0.86 6.28 9.66
CA GLU A 87 1.86 5.58 8.86
C GLU A 87 3.12 6.43 8.74
N ILE A 88 4.26 5.87 9.14
CA ILE A 88 5.57 6.52 9.00
C ILE A 88 6.28 5.89 7.80
N GLY A 89 6.53 6.73 6.77
CA GLY A 89 7.09 6.26 5.52
C GLY A 89 6.02 5.86 4.51
N THR A 90 5.40 6.83 3.85
CA THR A 90 4.39 6.60 2.80
C THR A 90 4.94 5.74 1.66
N GLY A 91 6.19 5.99 1.26
CA GLY A 91 6.86 5.25 0.20
C GLY A 91 6.08 5.25 -1.11
N SER A 92 5.74 4.08 -1.60
CA SER A 92 4.93 3.92 -2.81
C SER A 92 3.46 4.33 -2.62
N GLY A 93 2.97 4.34 -1.38
CA GLY A 93 1.56 4.52 -1.05
C GLY A 93 0.75 3.22 -1.02
N TYR A 94 1.35 2.08 -1.31
CA TYR A 94 0.63 0.80 -1.37
C TYR A 94 0.05 0.41 -0.02
N GLN A 95 0.84 0.46 1.06
CA GLN A 95 0.36 0.19 2.42
C GLN A 95 -0.74 1.18 2.82
N THR A 96 -0.60 2.45 2.43
CA THR A 96 -1.62 3.47 2.66
C THR A 96 -2.96 3.05 2.04
N ALA A 97 -2.93 2.61 0.79
CA ALA A 97 -4.13 2.14 0.08
C ALA A 97 -4.77 0.93 0.77
N ILE A 98 -3.97 -0.02 1.22
CA ILE A 98 -4.47 -1.20 1.95
C ILE A 98 -5.18 -0.78 3.24
N LEU A 99 -4.59 0.12 4.01
CA LEU A 99 -5.20 0.63 5.25
C LEU A 99 -6.52 1.36 4.97
N LEU A 100 -6.57 2.15 3.90
CA LEU A 100 -7.79 2.86 3.49
C LEU A 100 -8.89 1.90 3.05
N GLU A 101 -8.53 0.80 2.36
CA GLU A 101 -9.49 -0.25 1.98
C GLU A 101 -10.09 -0.96 3.20
N LEU A 102 -9.38 -0.98 4.32
CA LEU A 102 -9.90 -1.50 5.59
C LEU A 102 -10.79 -0.50 6.32
N GLY A 103 -10.97 0.69 5.78
CA GLY A 103 -11.79 1.74 6.37
C GLY A 103 -11.08 2.62 7.39
N ALA A 104 -9.77 2.50 7.53
CA ALA A 104 -9.00 3.33 8.46
C ALA A 104 -8.97 4.80 8.01
N ARG A 105 -8.82 5.69 8.99
CA ARG A 105 -8.50 7.10 8.76
C ARG A 105 -6.99 7.25 8.82
N VAL A 106 -6.35 7.36 7.66
CA VAL A 106 -4.89 7.29 7.56
C VAL A 106 -4.25 8.67 7.53
N PHE A 107 -3.26 8.84 8.40
CA PHE A 107 -2.34 9.97 8.45
C PHE A 107 -0.98 9.41 8.10
N THR A 108 -0.40 9.86 6.98
CA THR A 108 0.85 9.29 6.48
C THR A 108 1.90 10.38 6.28
N ILE A 109 3.12 10.11 6.72
CA ILE A 109 4.23 11.06 6.64
C ILE A 109 5.40 10.46 5.87
N GLU A 110 5.97 11.25 4.95
CA GLU A 110 7.10 10.86 4.11
C GLU A 110 8.18 11.94 4.17
N ARG A 111 9.42 11.54 4.44
CA ARG A 111 10.56 12.45 4.52
C ARG A 111 11.22 12.75 3.18
N ILE A 112 11.00 11.89 2.17
CA ILE A 112 11.56 12.07 0.83
C ILE A 112 10.54 12.79 -0.05
N LYS A 113 10.84 14.03 -0.40
CA LYS A 113 9.90 14.92 -1.10
C LYS A 113 9.36 14.30 -2.40
N GLU A 114 10.23 13.70 -3.20
CA GLU A 114 9.85 13.04 -4.45
C GLU A 114 8.79 11.97 -4.23
N LEU A 115 8.98 11.11 -3.22
CA LEU A 115 8.03 10.06 -2.89
C LEU A 115 6.74 10.61 -2.31
N HIS A 116 6.83 11.65 -1.48
CA HIS A 116 5.67 12.32 -0.93
C HIS A 116 4.75 12.87 -2.04
N LEU A 117 5.31 13.58 -2.99
CA LEU A 117 4.55 14.16 -4.10
C LEU A 117 3.96 13.09 -5.01
N LYS A 118 4.75 12.09 -5.36
CA LYS A 118 4.34 11.02 -6.27
C LYS A 118 3.24 10.16 -5.67
N SER A 119 3.40 9.72 -4.42
CA SER A 119 2.40 8.88 -3.75
C SER A 119 1.09 9.62 -3.51
N GLN A 120 1.15 10.88 -3.10
CA GLN A 120 -0.03 11.71 -2.92
C GLN A 120 -0.82 11.86 -4.22
N ALA A 121 -0.12 12.15 -5.33
CA ALA A 121 -0.76 12.29 -6.64
C ALA A 121 -1.42 10.98 -7.08
N LEU A 122 -0.71 9.87 -6.95
CA LEU A 122 -1.23 8.56 -7.33
C LEU A 122 -2.47 8.17 -6.52
N LEU A 123 -2.38 8.25 -5.21
CA LEU A 123 -3.50 7.88 -4.32
C LEU A 123 -4.72 8.77 -4.57
N THR A 124 -4.51 10.06 -4.75
CA THR A 124 -5.59 11.00 -5.06
C THR A 124 -6.26 10.64 -6.39
N ASN A 125 -5.47 10.35 -7.42
CA ASN A 125 -5.99 9.96 -8.74
C ASN A 125 -6.78 8.65 -8.69
N LEU A 126 -6.42 7.74 -7.78
CA LEU A 126 -7.13 6.48 -7.59
C LEU A 126 -8.38 6.61 -6.69
N GLY A 127 -8.64 7.81 -6.17
CA GLY A 127 -9.80 8.07 -5.32
C GLY A 127 -9.58 7.75 -3.85
N TYR A 128 -8.34 7.46 -3.45
CA TYR A 128 -8.01 7.23 -2.04
C TYR A 128 -7.80 8.55 -1.31
N LYS A 129 -8.41 8.70 -0.17
CA LYS A 129 -8.34 9.93 0.65
C LYS A 129 -7.61 9.63 1.96
N ALA A 130 -6.39 10.16 2.07
CA ALA A 130 -5.61 10.14 3.31
C ALA A 130 -5.16 11.56 3.63
N ARG A 131 -4.56 11.75 4.79
CA ARG A 131 -3.89 12.99 5.13
C ARG A 131 -2.39 12.80 4.94
N PHE A 132 -1.82 13.55 4.00
CA PHE A 132 -0.42 13.44 3.59
C PHE A 132 0.41 14.53 4.24
N PHE A 133 1.55 14.13 4.81
CA PHE A 133 2.48 15.07 5.44
C PHE A 133 3.89 14.84 4.90
N TYR A 134 4.57 15.94 4.62
CA TYR A 134 5.98 15.92 4.26
C TYR A 134 6.80 16.25 5.52
N GLY A 135 7.67 15.34 5.93
CA GLY A 135 8.52 15.59 7.11
C GLY A 135 9.12 14.31 7.67
N ASP A 136 9.78 14.46 8.82
CA ASP A 136 10.42 13.38 9.54
C ASP A 136 9.41 12.68 10.47
N GLY A 137 9.23 11.39 10.25
CA GLY A 137 8.32 10.57 11.07
C GLY A 137 8.71 10.49 12.55
N TYR A 138 9.98 10.73 12.88
CA TYR A 138 10.41 10.80 14.28
C TYR A 138 9.75 11.93 15.08
N GLU A 139 9.40 13.00 14.40
CA GLU A 139 8.75 14.15 15.04
C GLU A 139 7.24 13.97 15.18
N GLY A 140 6.67 12.98 14.47
CA GLY A 140 5.23 12.75 14.44
C GLY A 140 4.46 13.89 13.80
N ILE A 141 3.17 13.94 14.09
CA ILE A 141 2.25 14.97 13.58
C ILE A 141 1.55 15.60 14.79
N SER A 142 2.09 16.67 15.29
CA SER A 142 1.64 17.30 16.55
C SER A 142 0.24 17.91 16.49
N SER A 143 -0.28 18.16 15.29
CA SER A 143 -1.60 18.79 15.09
C SER A 143 -2.78 17.82 15.13
N TYR A 144 -2.55 16.49 15.29
CA TYR A 144 -3.59 15.45 15.18
C TYR A 144 -3.51 14.40 16.27
#